data_23b9c10f85d77955c1260f900353d4cd
#
_entry.id   23b9c10f85d77955c1260f900353d4cd
#
_cell.length_a   1.000
_cell.length_b   1.000
_cell.length_c   1.000
_cell.angle_alpha   90.00
_cell.angle_beta   90.00
_cell.angle_gamma   90.00
#
_symmetry.space_group_name_H-M   'P 1'
#
loop_
_entity.id
_entity.type
_entity.pdbx_description
1 polymer ?
#
loop_
_entity_poly.entity_id
_entity_poly.type
_entity_poly.pdbx_seq_one_letter_code
_entity_poly.pdbx_strand_id
1 'polypeptide(L)'
;SSDLTTKSVELLPDQLNKYYLDPFIQLIHIFLGSYKKHVTVDLLAQKFSLPKNHVANILQTLEEIHYIKRIGNQIKVLVEGRHLPRESALLKPHHALMRIKSIDQMQRLSSDQSYSFSATISTEPEVKTLIQAEFLKFLKVAEKLVRSRDSEKLYQINFDLFPWEID
;
A
#
# COMPACT_ATOMS: atom_id res chain seq x y z
N SER A 1 8.13 34.19 1.03
CA SER A 1 8.49 32.99 0.25
C SER A 1 9.22 32.01 1.16
N SER A 2 8.47 31.18 1.89
CA SER A 2 9.04 30.13 2.73
C SER A 2 8.92 28.81 1.98
N ASP A 3 10.03 28.42 1.34
CA ASP A 3 10.23 27.06 0.83
C ASP A 3 10.29 26.10 2.02
N LEU A 4 9.15 25.55 2.40
CA LEU A 4 9.07 24.36 3.23
C LEU A 4 9.29 23.14 2.33
N THR A 5 10.50 22.98 1.82
CA THR A 5 10.97 21.67 1.37
C THR A 5 11.04 20.80 2.61
N THR A 6 9.99 20.02 2.85
CA THR A 6 10.02 18.90 3.78
C THR A 6 11.15 17.99 3.34
N LYS A 7 12.30 18.07 4.04
CA LYS A 7 13.37 17.11 3.88
C LYS A 7 12.76 15.73 4.09
N SER A 8 12.76 14.92 3.04
CA SER A 8 12.38 13.52 3.13
C SER A 8 13.33 12.85 4.12
N VAL A 9 12.82 12.48 5.29
CA VAL A 9 13.59 11.71 6.26
C VAL A 9 13.88 10.37 5.62
N GLU A 10 15.14 10.12 5.28
CA GLU A 10 15.58 8.80 4.81
C GLU A 10 15.50 7.82 5.98
N LEU A 11 14.80 6.71 5.76
CA LEU A 11 14.71 5.64 6.75
C LEU A 11 16.03 4.86 6.78
N LEU A 12 16.45 4.48 8.00
CA LEU A 12 17.52 3.52 8.19
C LEU A 12 17.12 2.14 7.65
N PRO A 13 18.07 1.25 7.27
CA PRO A 13 17.74 -0.07 6.73
C PRO A 13 16.74 -0.87 7.55
N ASP A 14 16.90 -0.91 8.88
CA ASP A 14 15.97 -1.63 9.78
C ASP A 14 14.57 -1.01 9.79
N GLN A 15 14.47 0.30 9.67
CA GLN A 15 13.19 1.02 9.58
C GLN A 15 12.50 0.76 8.25
N LEU A 16 13.25 0.71 7.14
CA LEU A 16 12.74 0.32 5.82
C LEU A 16 12.19 -1.10 5.84
N ASN A 17 12.91 -2.04 6.44
CA ASN A 17 12.46 -3.42 6.59
C ASN A 17 11.14 -3.49 7.37
N LYS A 18 11.05 -2.81 8.51
CA LYS A 18 9.81 -2.77 9.31
C LYS A 18 8.64 -2.23 8.51
N TYR A 19 8.83 -1.13 7.78
CA TYR A 19 7.75 -0.48 7.05
C TYR A 19 7.27 -1.29 5.85
N TYR A 20 8.18 -1.86 5.05
CA TYR A 20 7.81 -2.53 3.79
C TYR A 20 7.57 -4.03 3.91
N LEU A 21 8.06 -4.69 4.97
CA LEU A 21 7.90 -6.13 5.16
C LEU A 21 6.73 -6.51 6.08
N ASP A 22 6.04 -5.54 6.67
CA ASP A 22 4.72 -5.74 7.27
C ASP A 22 3.67 -4.96 6.46
N PRO A 23 2.84 -5.65 5.65
CA PRO A 23 1.83 -4.99 4.83
C PRO A 23 0.87 -4.11 5.62
N PHE A 24 0.54 -4.47 6.85
CA PHE A 24 -0.39 -3.71 7.68
C PHE A 24 0.17 -2.36 8.14
N ILE A 25 1.47 -2.22 8.29
CA ILE A 25 2.09 -0.93 8.63
C ILE A 25 1.83 0.06 7.50
N GLN A 26 2.08 -0.33 6.26
CA GLN A 26 1.83 0.52 5.11
C GLN A 26 0.34 0.79 4.90
N LEU A 27 -0.50 -0.22 5.03
CA LEU A 27 -1.96 -0.08 4.87
C LEU A 27 -2.54 0.88 5.91
N ILE A 28 -2.17 0.75 7.16
CA ILE A 28 -2.63 1.66 8.22
C ILE A 28 -2.07 3.06 8.00
N HIS A 29 -0.81 3.21 7.60
CA HIS A 29 -0.23 4.51 7.28
C HIS A 29 -1.01 5.22 6.16
N ILE A 30 -1.31 4.53 5.07
CA ILE A 30 -2.11 5.07 3.95
C ILE A 30 -3.52 5.45 4.42
N PHE A 31 -4.14 4.57 5.22
CA PHE A 31 -5.47 4.83 5.79
C PHE A 31 -5.47 6.11 6.64
N LEU A 32 -4.49 6.28 7.52
CA LEU A 32 -4.37 7.47 8.37
C LEU A 32 -4.22 8.75 7.55
N GLY A 33 -3.52 8.69 6.42
CA GLY A 33 -3.33 9.85 5.53
C GLY A 33 -4.57 10.25 4.75
N SER A 34 -5.51 9.33 4.55
CA SER A 34 -6.69 9.54 3.70
C SER A 34 -8.00 9.67 4.49
N TYR A 35 -8.08 9.08 5.67
CA TYR A 35 -9.30 9.07 6.49
C TYR A 35 -9.43 10.35 7.32
N LYS A 36 -10.51 11.11 7.07
CA LYS A 36 -10.67 12.46 7.63
C LYS A 36 -11.38 12.50 9.00
N LYS A 37 -11.91 11.38 9.48
CA LYS A 37 -12.58 11.31 10.77
C LYS A 37 -11.61 10.92 11.88
N HIS A 38 -12.05 11.03 13.13
CA HIS A 38 -11.24 10.63 14.27
C HIS A 38 -10.88 9.13 14.23
N VAL A 39 -9.61 8.81 14.45
CA VAL A 39 -9.07 7.46 14.41
C VAL A 39 -8.62 7.04 15.80
N THR A 40 -9.07 5.85 16.22
CA THR A 40 -8.68 5.20 17.45
C THR A 40 -8.05 3.83 17.17
N VAL A 41 -7.34 3.27 18.15
CA VAL A 41 -6.84 1.89 18.06
C VAL A 41 -7.99 0.91 17.84
N ASP A 42 -9.12 1.10 18.51
CA ASP A 42 -10.31 0.24 18.37
C ASP A 42 -10.88 0.28 16.95
N LEU A 43 -10.97 1.47 16.36
CA LEU A 43 -11.43 1.64 14.98
C LEU A 43 -10.51 0.89 13.99
N LEU A 44 -9.21 1.04 14.13
CA LEU A 44 -8.23 0.37 13.27
C LEU A 44 -8.26 -1.15 13.45
N ALA A 45 -8.33 -1.62 14.69
CA ALA A 45 -8.44 -3.04 15.00
C ALA A 45 -9.69 -3.67 14.35
N GLN A 46 -10.82 -2.97 14.40
CA GLN A 46 -12.05 -3.41 13.78
C GLN A 46 -11.96 -3.39 12.25
N LYS A 47 -11.50 -2.27 11.67
CA LYS A 47 -11.44 -2.12 10.20
C LYS A 47 -10.48 -3.10 9.52
N PHE A 48 -9.35 -3.39 10.15
CA PHE A 48 -8.32 -4.27 9.60
C PHE A 48 -8.38 -5.70 10.16
N SER A 49 -9.33 -5.99 11.03
CA SER A 49 -9.45 -7.30 11.71
C SER A 49 -8.15 -7.73 12.39
N LEU A 50 -7.55 -6.82 13.12
CA LEU A 50 -6.30 -7.02 13.85
C LEU A 50 -6.51 -6.96 15.36
N PRO A 51 -5.69 -7.70 16.13
CA PRO A 51 -5.63 -7.49 17.57
C PRO A 51 -5.22 -6.06 17.94
N LYS A 52 -5.80 -5.49 18.98
CA LYS A 52 -5.49 -4.13 19.44
C LYS A 52 -4.01 -3.90 19.76
N ASN A 53 -3.34 -4.90 20.35
CA ASN A 53 -1.91 -4.83 20.62
C ASN A 53 -1.07 -4.77 19.35
N HIS A 54 -1.48 -5.46 18.28
CA HIS A 54 -0.81 -5.37 16.99
C HIS A 54 -0.96 -3.96 16.38
N VAL A 55 -2.16 -3.40 16.40
CA VAL A 55 -2.41 -2.01 15.97
C VAL A 55 -1.58 -1.02 16.78
N ALA A 56 -1.53 -1.18 18.10
CA ALA A 56 -0.72 -0.32 18.96
C ALA A 56 0.77 -0.37 18.59
N ASN A 57 1.30 -1.56 18.31
CA ASN A 57 2.68 -1.75 17.84
C ASN A 57 2.93 -1.10 16.48
N ILE A 58 1.98 -1.18 15.56
CA ILE A 58 2.06 -0.53 14.24
C ILE A 58 2.13 1.00 14.41
N LEU A 59 1.25 1.58 15.24
CA LEU A 59 1.26 3.02 15.49
C LEU A 59 2.56 3.45 16.17
N GLN A 60 3.08 2.66 17.11
CA GLN A 60 4.38 2.93 17.74
C GLN A 60 5.50 2.92 16.70
N THR A 61 5.54 1.93 15.81
CA THR A 61 6.54 1.85 14.73
C THR A 61 6.46 3.08 13.82
N LEU A 62 5.26 3.47 13.40
CA LEU A 62 5.07 4.66 12.55
C LEU A 62 5.51 5.94 13.26
N GLU A 63 5.32 6.04 14.56
CA GLU A 63 5.79 7.18 15.36
C GLU A 63 7.32 7.19 15.51
N GLU A 64 7.92 6.04 15.77
CA GLU A 64 9.39 5.88 15.88
C GLU A 64 10.14 6.25 14.60
N ILE A 65 9.57 5.96 13.43
CA ILE A 65 10.14 6.34 12.13
C ILE A 65 9.74 7.76 11.70
N HIS A 66 9.04 8.50 12.54
CA HIS A 66 8.57 9.87 12.29
C HIS A 66 7.60 10.02 11.11
N TYR A 67 6.82 9.01 10.81
CA TYR A 67 5.78 9.06 9.78
C TYR A 67 4.47 9.59 10.31
N ILE A 68 4.24 9.42 11.60
CA ILE A 68 3.09 10.00 12.32
C ILE A 68 3.57 10.65 13.63
N LYS A 69 2.71 11.51 14.17
CA LYS A 69 2.84 12.08 15.50
C LYS A 69 1.51 11.94 16.22
N ARG A 70 1.55 11.44 17.44
CA ARG A 70 0.37 11.40 18.32
C ARG A 70 0.37 12.60 19.24
N ILE A 71 -0.72 13.37 19.24
CA ILE A 71 -0.93 14.54 20.07
C ILE A 71 -2.26 14.34 20.80
N GLY A 72 -2.19 13.97 22.10
CA GLY A 72 -3.38 13.58 22.84
C GLY A 72 -4.08 12.39 22.17
N ASN A 73 -5.34 12.56 21.80
CA ASN A 73 -6.14 11.53 21.11
C ASN A 73 -6.08 11.63 19.57
N GLN A 74 -5.26 12.52 19.04
CA GLN A 74 -5.17 12.76 17.60
C GLN A 74 -3.90 12.16 17.03
N ILE A 75 -4.01 11.64 15.78
CA ILE A 75 -2.89 11.12 15.00
C ILE A 75 -2.70 12.06 13.82
N LYS A 76 -1.53 12.67 13.72
CA LYS A 76 -1.13 13.50 12.59
C LYS A 76 -0.15 12.74 11.71
N VAL A 77 -0.46 12.64 10.41
CA VAL A 77 0.46 12.08 9.42
C VAL A 77 1.47 13.14 9.02
N LEU A 78 2.75 12.83 9.16
CA LEU A 78 3.87 13.73 8.86
C LEU A 78 4.45 13.49 7.46
N VAL A 79 4.37 12.25 6.99
CA VAL A 79 4.92 11.81 5.70
C VAL A 79 3.87 10.97 5.00
N GLU A 80 3.60 11.25 3.74
CA GLU A 80 2.71 10.42 2.92
C GLU A 80 3.36 9.08 2.56
N GLY A 81 2.52 8.07 2.30
CA GLY A 81 2.99 6.76 1.85
C GLY A 81 3.79 6.84 0.56
N ARG A 82 4.89 6.13 0.49
CA ARG A 82 5.81 6.13 -0.65
C ARG A 82 5.91 4.76 -1.27
N HIS A 83 6.15 4.75 -2.56
CA HIS A 83 6.52 3.54 -3.28
C HIS A 83 8.02 3.28 -3.17
N LEU A 84 8.39 2.00 -3.07
CA LEU A 84 9.78 1.60 -3.17
C LEU A 84 10.33 1.89 -4.58
N PRO A 85 11.57 2.40 -4.68
CA PRO A 85 12.21 2.53 -5.98
C PRO A 85 12.39 1.15 -6.65
N ARG A 86 12.42 1.15 -7.98
CA ARG A 86 12.52 -0.08 -8.79
C ARG A 86 13.77 -0.91 -8.47
N GLU A 87 14.84 -0.25 -8.05
CA GLU A 87 16.14 -0.84 -7.73
C GLU A 87 16.22 -1.39 -6.31
N SER A 88 15.20 -1.16 -5.48
CA SER A 88 15.20 -1.59 -4.09
C SER A 88 15.20 -3.12 -3.98
N ALA A 89 16.10 -3.65 -3.15
CA ALA A 89 16.11 -5.08 -2.81
C ALA A 89 14.83 -5.54 -2.07
N LEU A 90 14.09 -4.60 -1.47
CA LEU A 90 12.83 -4.89 -0.78
C LEU A 90 11.63 -4.97 -1.71
N LEU A 91 11.76 -4.57 -2.98
CA LEU A 91 10.62 -4.48 -3.89
C LEU A 91 9.97 -5.84 -4.13
N LYS A 92 10.74 -6.87 -4.47
CA LYS A 92 10.22 -8.24 -4.69
C LYS A 92 9.64 -8.85 -3.42
N PRO A 93 10.31 -8.85 -2.25
CA PRO A 93 9.71 -9.32 -1.01
C PRO A 93 8.44 -8.58 -0.63
N HIS A 94 8.40 -7.25 -0.76
CA HIS A 94 7.22 -6.45 -0.51
C HIS A 94 6.05 -6.84 -1.41
N HIS A 95 6.28 -6.95 -2.73
CA HIS A 95 5.27 -7.38 -3.68
C HIS A 95 4.74 -8.78 -3.37
N ALA A 96 5.61 -9.72 -3.00
CA ALA A 96 5.22 -11.07 -2.61
C ALA A 96 4.32 -11.06 -1.36
N LEU A 97 4.70 -10.32 -0.32
CA LEU A 97 3.91 -10.20 0.90
C LEU A 97 2.54 -9.56 0.66
N MET A 98 2.48 -8.50 -0.14
CA MET A 98 1.22 -7.87 -0.51
C MET A 98 0.29 -8.84 -1.25
N ARG A 99 0.83 -9.68 -2.14
CA ARG A 99 0.03 -10.67 -2.87
C ARG A 99 -0.47 -11.79 -1.97
N ILE A 100 0.36 -12.29 -1.07
CA ILE A 100 -0.07 -13.29 -0.07
C ILE A 100 -1.22 -12.73 0.78
N LYS A 101 -1.09 -11.49 1.27
CA LYS A 101 -2.16 -10.83 2.02
C LYS A 101 -3.41 -10.57 1.19
N SER A 102 -3.24 -10.24 -0.08
CA SER A 102 -4.37 -10.06 -1.00
C SER A 102 -5.16 -11.35 -1.21
N ILE A 103 -4.48 -12.48 -1.35
CA ILE A 103 -5.13 -13.80 -1.47
C ILE A 103 -5.94 -14.10 -0.21
N ASP A 104 -5.34 -13.96 0.97
CA ASP A 104 -6.01 -14.17 2.25
C ASP A 104 -7.26 -13.29 2.40
N GLN A 105 -7.13 -12.01 2.06
CA GLN A 105 -8.24 -11.07 2.12
C GLN A 105 -9.36 -11.43 1.14
N MET A 106 -9.02 -11.74 -0.11
CA MET A 106 -10.03 -12.07 -1.12
C MET A 106 -10.82 -13.33 -0.79
N GLN A 107 -10.22 -14.30 -0.09
CA GLN A 107 -10.93 -15.50 0.38
C GLN A 107 -11.97 -15.21 1.46
N ARG A 108 -11.85 -14.11 2.19
CA ARG A 108 -12.79 -13.68 3.23
C ARG A 108 -13.93 -12.83 2.69
N LEU A 109 -13.78 -12.31 1.47
CA LEU A 109 -14.75 -11.43 0.85
C LEU A 109 -15.80 -12.24 0.06
N SER A 110 -17.01 -11.70 -0.06
CA SER A 110 -18.01 -12.22 -1.00
C SER A 110 -17.62 -11.87 -2.44
N SER A 111 -18.15 -12.60 -3.41
CA SER A 111 -17.81 -12.46 -4.83
C SER A 111 -18.10 -11.08 -5.44
N ASP A 112 -19.02 -10.33 -4.86
CA ASP A 112 -19.37 -8.97 -5.28
C ASP A 112 -18.46 -7.88 -4.69
N GLN A 113 -17.65 -8.22 -3.69
CA GLN A 113 -16.73 -7.30 -3.02
C GLN A 113 -15.33 -7.24 -3.65
N SER A 114 -15.00 -8.20 -4.50
CA SER A 114 -13.71 -8.26 -5.17
C SER A 114 -13.87 -8.63 -6.64
N TYR A 115 -12.92 -8.23 -7.45
CA TYR A 115 -12.83 -8.64 -8.85
C TYR A 115 -11.46 -9.25 -9.08
N SER A 116 -11.43 -10.47 -9.61
CA SER A 116 -10.19 -11.18 -9.92
C SER A 116 -10.20 -11.66 -11.36
N PHE A 117 -9.09 -11.50 -12.02
CA PHE A 117 -8.90 -11.95 -13.40
C PHE A 117 -7.54 -12.63 -13.52
N SER A 118 -7.54 -13.78 -14.17
CA SER A 118 -6.32 -14.50 -14.53
C SER A 118 -6.45 -15.04 -15.94
N ALA A 119 -5.42 -14.89 -16.75
CA ALA A 119 -5.34 -15.45 -18.09
C ALA A 119 -3.92 -15.92 -18.39
N THR A 120 -3.83 -17.04 -19.10
CA THR A 120 -2.58 -17.47 -19.72
C THR A 120 -2.69 -17.20 -21.22
N ILE A 121 -1.74 -16.44 -21.75
CA ILE A 121 -1.72 -16.04 -23.14
C ILE A 121 -0.42 -16.53 -23.80
N SER A 122 -0.49 -16.83 -25.09
CA SER A 122 0.68 -17.11 -25.93
C SER A 122 0.83 -15.98 -26.93
N THR A 123 1.99 -15.34 -26.96
CA THR A 123 2.23 -14.20 -27.82
C THR A 123 3.73 -13.97 -28.03
N GLU A 124 4.08 -13.04 -28.91
CA GLU A 124 5.46 -12.62 -29.13
C GLU A 124 5.96 -11.75 -27.97
N PRO A 125 7.29 -11.74 -27.67
CA PRO A 125 7.85 -10.99 -26.55
C PRO A 125 7.52 -9.50 -26.54
N GLU A 126 7.46 -8.86 -27.71
CA GLU A 126 7.15 -7.42 -27.83
C GLU A 126 5.76 -7.06 -27.30
N VAL A 127 4.80 -7.98 -27.39
CA VAL A 127 3.42 -7.75 -26.93
C VAL A 127 3.36 -7.55 -25.41
N LYS A 128 4.25 -8.18 -24.66
CA LYS A 128 4.38 -7.94 -23.21
C LYS A 128 4.57 -6.46 -22.90
N THR A 129 5.48 -5.79 -23.61
CA THR A 129 5.74 -4.35 -23.42
C THR A 129 4.53 -3.49 -23.78
N LEU A 130 3.81 -3.86 -24.84
CA LEU A 130 2.59 -3.17 -25.26
C LEU A 130 1.47 -3.32 -24.22
N ILE A 131 1.27 -4.51 -23.67
CA ILE A 131 0.29 -4.75 -22.60
C ILE A 131 0.65 -3.93 -21.36
N GLN A 132 1.91 -3.91 -20.97
CA GLN A 132 2.38 -3.10 -19.84
C GLN A 132 2.10 -1.61 -20.06
N ALA A 133 2.33 -1.12 -21.28
CA ALA A 133 2.04 0.28 -21.61
C ALA A 133 0.54 0.60 -21.50
N GLU A 134 -0.34 -0.29 -21.92
CA GLU A 134 -1.79 -0.13 -21.76
C GLU A 134 -2.21 -0.14 -20.29
N PHE A 135 -1.59 -0.99 -19.46
CA PHE A 135 -1.82 -0.98 -18.04
C PHE A 135 -1.39 0.33 -17.39
N LEU A 136 -0.26 0.91 -17.80
CA LEU A 136 0.18 2.22 -17.28
C LEU A 136 -0.80 3.35 -17.65
N LYS A 137 -1.42 3.29 -18.84
CA LYS A 137 -2.50 4.22 -19.21
C LYS A 137 -3.73 4.03 -18.30
N PHE A 138 -4.11 2.78 -18.04
CA PHE A 138 -5.18 2.48 -17.10
C PHE A 138 -4.92 3.05 -15.71
N LEU A 139 -3.69 2.92 -15.19
CA LEU A 139 -3.32 3.48 -13.88
C LEU A 139 -3.54 5.00 -13.82
N LYS A 140 -3.23 5.73 -14.86
CA LYS A 140 -3.48 7.18 -14.92
C LYS A 140 -4.97 7.51 -14.82
N VAL A 141 -5.82 6.73 -15.49
CA VAL A 141 -7.27 6.88 -15.38
C VAL A 141 -7.75 6.53 -13.98
N ALA A 142 -7.27 5.44 -13.40
CA ALA A 142 -7.60 5.03 -12.04
C ALA A 142 -7.21 6.10 -11.00
N GLU A 143 -6.02 6.68 -11.12
CA GLU A 143 -5.57 7.78 -10.24
C GLU A 143 -6.50 9.00 -10.31
N LYS A 144 -6.96 9.37 -11.49
CA LYS A 144 -7.92 10.48 -11.65
C LYS A 144 -9.26 10.16 -10.98
N LEU A 145 -9.75 8.94 -11.13
CA LEU A 145 -10.98 8.49 -10.49
C LEU A 145 -10.85 8.53 -8.95
N VAL A 146 -9.73 8.07 -8.42
CA VAL A 146 -9.45 8.09 -6.97
C VAL A 146 -9.41 9.52 -6.45
N ARG A 147 -8.69 10.42 -7.12
CA ARG A 147 -8.56 11.84 -6.70
C ARG A 147 -9.87 12.62 -6.77
N SER A 148 -10.81 12.20 -7.60
CA SER A 148 -12.10 12.88 -7.79
C SER A 148 -13.12 12.61 -6.68
N ARG A 149 -12.82 11.73 -5.73
CA ARG A 149 -13.75 11.28 -4.68
C ARG A 149 -13.12 11.35 -3.31
N ASP A 150 -13.97 11.42 -2.28
CA ASP A 150 -13.55 11.30 -0.90
C ASP A 150 -13.13 9.86 -0.58
N SER A 151 -12.14 9.72 0.30
CA SER A 151 -11.62 8.42 0.72
C SER A 151 -12.51 7.82 1.81
N GLU A 152 -13.07 6.65 1.55
CA GLU A 152 -13.88 5.89 2.50
C GLU A 152 -13.29 4.52 2.82
N LYS A 153 -12.70 3.86 1.83
CA LYS A 153 -12.14 2.51 1.94
C LYS A 153 -10.81 2.41 1.22
N LEU A 154 -9.95 1.51 1.70
CA LEU A 154 -8.74 1.12 0.99
C LEU A 154 -9.04 -0.03 0.02
N TYR A 155 -8.53 0.09 -1.18
CA TYR A 155 -8.55 -0.96 -2.20
C TYR A 155 -7.12 -1.30 -2.60
N GLN A 156 -6.88 -2.56 -2.90
CA GLN A 156 -5.61 -3.05 -3.42
C GLN A 156 -5.77 -3.44 -4.88
N ILE A 157 -4.88 -2.96 -5.74
CA ILE A 157 -4.72 -3.42 -7.13
C ILE A 157 -3.35 -4.09 -7.25
N ASN A 158 -3.34 -5.33 -7.68
CA ASN A 158 -2.12 -6.02 -8.06
C ASN A 158 -2.20 -6.34 -9.56
N PHE A 159 -1.13 -6.12 -10.26
CA PHE A 159 -1.00 -6.48 -11.67
C PHE A 159 0.32 -7.22 -11.88
N ASP A 160 0.24 -8.42 -12.43
CA ASP A 160 1.39 -9.27 -12.70
C ASP A 160 1.37 -9.70 -14.16
N LEU A 161 2.46 -9.48 -14.86
CA LEU A 161 2.67 -9.91 -16.24
C LEU A 161 4.09 -10.49 -16.35
N PHE A 162 4.18 -11.78 -16.53
CA PHE A 162 5.46 -12.50 -16.51
C PHE A 162 5.43 -13.70 -17.45
N PRO A 163 6.59 -14.12 -17.98
CA PRO A 163 6.69 -15.38 -18.74
C PRO A 163 6.77 -16.59 -17.81
N TRP A 164 6.21 -17.71 -18.26
CA TRP A 164 6.42 -19.00 -17.58
C TRP A 164 7.76 -19.64 -17.96
N GLU A 165 8.24 -19.37 -19.17
CA GLU A 165 9.54 -19.84 -19.62
C GLU A 165 10.66 -18.98 -19.05
N ILE A 166 11.74 -19.65 -18.65
CA ILE A 166 12.97 -19.01 -18.17
C ILE A 166 14.05 -19.28 -19.22
N ASP A 167 14.55 -18.24 -19.86
CA ASP A 167 15.60 -18.28 -20.87
C ASP A 167 17.01 -18.36 -20.24
#